data_c53b9265f3233b3a29b299c348f22933
#
_entry.id   c53b9265f3233b3a29b299c348f22933
#
_cell.length_a   1.000
_cell.length_b   1.000
_cell.length_c   1.000
_cell.angle_alpha   90.00
_cell.angle_beta   90.00
_cell.angle_gamma   90.00
#
_symmetry.space_group_name_H-M   'P 1'
#
loop_
_entity.id
_entity.type
_entity.pdbx_description
1 polymer ?
#
loop_
_entity_poly.entity_id
_entity_poly.type
_entity_poly.pdbx_seq_one_letter_code
_entity_poly.pdbx_strand_id
1 'polypeptide(L)'
;MAVTIEKITTDEELREAAVLAGKIWHECFVGIISEEQIDYMVEKFQSYTAMKEQLSNQGYCYHAVRDDGELCGYIGMKPEEGSRFFLSKLYLRKDKRNKGIASQMLEKVFSEAKSAGKSSVYLTVNKHNRHAIDVYIKKGFRMIKDAVTDIGGGFVMDDYIMEYFL
;
A
#
# COMPACT_ATOMS: atom_id res chain seq x y z
N MET A 1 21.27 10.96 -3.15
CA MET A 1 20.32 9.94 -2.69
C MET A 1 19.66 9.30 -3.90
N ALA A 2 19.82 8.00 -4.03
CA ALA A 2 19.27 7.25 -5.16
C ALA A 2 18.08 6.41 -4.70
N VAL A 3 16.88 6.83 -5.10
CA VAL A 3 15.66 6.08 -4.84
C VAL A 3 15.34 5.24 -6.07
N THR A 4 15.16 3.94 -5.87
CA THR A 4 14.73 3.03 -6.93
C THR A 4 13.39 2.40 -6.55
N ILE A 5 12.53 2.21 -7.55
CA ILE A 5 11.24 1.55 -7.40
C ILE A 5 11.18 0.49 -8.49
N GLU A 6 11.38 -0.77 -8.10
CA GLU A 6 11.51 -1.87 -9.05
C GLU A 6 10.52 -2.99 -8.76
N LYS A 7 10.02 -3.59 -9.83
CA LYS A 7 9.09 -4.71 -9.72
C LYS A 7 9.74 -5.89 -9.01
N ILE A 8 9.04 -6.46 -8.04
CA ILE A 8 9.48 -7.68 -7.35
C ILE A 8 9.25 -8.87 -8.27
N THR A 9 10.31 -9.61 -8.56
CA THR A 9 10.28 -10.76 -9.47
C THR A 9 10.76 -12.07 -8.84
N THR A 10 11.33 -12.02 -7.63
CA THR A 10 11.85 -13.21 -6.94
C THR A 10 11.16 -13.42 -5.60
N ASP A 11 11.14 -14.69 -5.16
CA ASP A 11 10.61 -15.04 -3.83
C ASP A 11 11.42 -14.40 -2.71
N GLU A 12 12.73 -14.27 -2.89
CA GLU A 12 13.61 -13.64 -1.89
C GLU A 12 13.22 -12.19 -1.66
N GLU A 13 13.03 -11.43 -2.74
CA GLU A 13 12.59 -10.04 -2.64
C GLU A 13 11.21 -9.93 -1.97
N LEU A 14 10.30 -10.86 -2.27
CA LEU A 14 8.98 -10.87 -1.67
C LEU A 14 9.05 -11.16 -0.16
N ARG A 15 9.94 -12.06 0.26
CA ARG A 15 10.16 -12.35 1.69
C ARG A 15 10.72 -11.14 2.42
N GLU A 16 11.67 -10.42 1.79
CA GLU A 16 12.21 -9.18 2.35
C GLU A 16 11.11 -8.13 2.54
N ALA A 17 10.25 -7.97 1.53
CA ALA A 17 9.12 -7.04 1.61
C ALA A 17 8.16 -7.43 2.74
N ALA A 18 7.86 -8.71 2.93
CA ALA A 18 6.99 -9.19 4.00
C ALA A 18 7.57 -8.92 5.38
N VAL A 19 8.88 -9.12 5.56
CA VAL A 19 9.56 -8.79 6.82
C VAL A 19 9.46 -7.29 7.11
N LEU A 20 9.72 -6.47 6.10
CA LEU A 20 9.59 -5.02 6.23
C LEU A 20 8.15 -4.61 6.55
N ALA A 21 7.17 -5.26 5.91
CA ALA A 21 5.76 -4.98 6.13
C ALA A 21 5.36 -5.11 7.60
N GLY A 22 5.80 -6.19 8.25
CA GLY A 22 5.53 -6.39 9.68
C GLY A 22 6.07 -5.24 10.53
N LYS A 23 7.28 -4.79 10.24
CA LYS A 23 7.92 -3.68 10.96
C LYS A 23 7.18 -2.36 10.72
N ILE A 24 6.85 -2.05 9.48
CA ILE A 24 6.16 -0.81 9.12
C ILE A 24 4.77 -0.76 9.75
N TRP A 25 4.03 -1.87 9.70
CA TRP A 25 2.68 -1.92 10.26
C TRP A 25 2.67 -1.67 11.77
N HIS A 26 3.59 -2.29 12.52
CA HIS A 26 3.71 -2.04 13.96
C HIS A 26 4.18 -0.61 14.27
N GLU A 27 4.97 -0.01 13.38
CA GLU A 27 5.44 1.35 13.54
C GLU A 27 4.36 2.40 13.23
N CYS A 28 3.59 2.17 12.16
CA CYS A 28 2.65 3.16 11.60
C CYS A 28 1.25 3.09 12.21
N PHE A 29 0.79 1.91 12.62
CA PHE A 29 -0.59 1.72 13.09
C PHE A 29 -0.75 1.69 14.61
N VAL A 30 0.34 1.79 15.35
CA VAL A 30 0.27 1.90 16.81
C VAL A 30 -0.53 3.15 17.18
N GLY A 31 -1.50 3.00 18.09
CA GLY A 31 -2.38 4.10 18.48
C GLY A 31 -3.55 4.35 17.52
N ILE A 32 -3.58 3.69 16.36
CA ILE A 32 -4.69 3.79 15.39
C ILE A 32 -5.63 2.59 15.53
N ILE A 33 -5.06 1.39 15.60
CA ILE A 33 -5.78 0.14 15.84
C ILE A 33 -5.06 -0.62 16.96
N SER A 34 -5.71 -1.65 17.52
CA SER A 34 -5.11 -2.45 18.59
C SER A 34 -3.93 -3.27 18.07
N GLU A 35 -3.03 -3.63 18.97
CA GLU A 35 -1.88 -4.48 18.62
C GLU A 35 -2.34 -5.84 18.08
N GLU A 36 -3.40 -6.41 18.67
CA GLU A 36 -3.99 -7.65 18.18
C GLU A 36 -4.52 -7.51 16.76
N GLN A 37 -5.11 -6.38 16.43
CA GLN A 37 -5.58 -6.12 15.06
C GLN A 37 -4.42 -5.93 14.10
N ILE A 38 -3.34 -5.26 14.51
CA ILE A 38 -2.13 -5.13 13.69
C ILE A 38 -1.59 -6.52 13.37
N ASP A 39 -1.40 -7.37 14.37
CA ASP A 39 -0.90 -8.73 14.19
C ASP A 39 -1.80 -9.54 13.25
N TYR A 40 -3.10 -9.45 13.45
CA TYR A 40 -4.07 -10.13 12.59
C TYR A 40 -3.97 -9.70 11.13
N MET A 41 -3.91 -8.39 10.89
CA MET A 41 -3.87 -7.84 9.53
C MET A 41 -2.53 -8.12 8.84
N VAL A 42 -1.42 -8.06 9.58
CA VAL A 42 -0.10 -8.40 9.05
C VAL A 42 -0.09 -9.86 8.58
N GLU A 43 -0.57 -10.78 9.41
CA GLU A 43 -0.61 -12.20 9.03
C GLU A 43 -1.54 -12.44 7.84
N LYS A 44 -2.72 -11.85 7.84
CA LYS A 44 -3.73 -12.09 6.83
C LYS A 44 -3.43 -11.44 5.48
N PHE A 45 -2.85 -10.23 5.47
CA PHE A 45 -2.72 -9.41 4.26
C PHE A 45 -1.28 -9.09 3.87
N GLN A 46 -0.35 -9.10 4.81
CA GLN A 46 1.00 -8.58 4.63
C GLN A 46 2.10 -9.65 4.82
N SER A 47 1.73 -10.87 5.13
CA SER A 47 2.70 -11.96 5.26
C SER A 47 3.20 -12.41 3.90
N TYR A 48 4.34 -13.11 3.88
CA TYR A 48 4.84 -13.70 2.63
C TYR A 48 3.79 -14.60 1.97
N THR A 49 3.14 -15.45 2.76
CA THR A 49 2.09 -16.35 2.25
C THR A 49 0.94 -15.56 1.59
N ALA A 50 0.48 -14.49 2.26
CA ALA A 50 -0.57 -13.65 1.74
C ALA A 50 -0.13 -12.93 0.46
N MET A 51 1.06 -12.34 0.45
CA MET A 51 1.60 -11.64 -0.72
C MET A 51 1.79 -12.60 -1.90
N LYS A 52 2.27 -13.80 -1.65
CA LYS A 52 2.45 -14.82 -2.69
C LYS A 52 1.13 -15.22 -3.33
N GLU A 53 0.09 -15.40 -2.53
CA GLU A 53 -1.25 -15.70 -3.00
C GLU A 53 -1.80 -14.54 -3.86
N GLN A 54 -1.60 -13.31 -3.41
CA GLN A 54 -2.04 -12.13 -4.15
C GLN A 54 -1.35 -12.02 -5.50
N LEU A 55 -0.04 -12.25 -5.56
CA LEU A 55 0.74 -12.25 -6.81
C LEU A 55 0.30 -13.37 -7.75
N SER A 56 0.13 -14.58 -7.22
CA SER A 56 -0.11 -15.77 -8.03
C SER A 56 -1.55 -15.87 -8.54
N ASN A 57 -2.53 -15.47 -7.72
CA ASN A 57 -3.94 -15.78 -7.96
C ASN A 57 -4.88 -14.58 -7.93
N GLN A 58 -4.44 -13.41 -7.49
CA GLN A 58 -5.32 -12.26 -7.32
C GLN A 58 -4.95 -11.05 -8.21
N GLY A 59 -4.00 -11.23 -9.11
CA GLY A 59 -3.64 -10.19 -10.08
C GLY A 59 -2.81 -9.04 -9.52
N TYR A 60 -2.22 -9.20 -8.34
CA TYR A 60 -1.36 -8.17 -7.75
C TYR A 60 -0.02 -8.05 -8.46
N CYS A 61 0.53 -6.85 -8.43
CA CYS A 61 1.91 -6.53 -8.79
C CYS A 61 2.55 -5.85 -7.58
N TYR A 62 3.75 -6.28 -7.22
CA TYR A 62 4.49 -5.70 -6.10
C TYR A 62 5.74 -5.00 -6.58
N HIS A 63 6.05 -3.85 -5.96
CA HIS A 63 7.29 -3.11 -6.21
C HIS A 63 8.02 -2.88 -4.89
N ALA A 64 9.34 -3.02 -4.93
CA ALA A 64 10.21 -2.70 -3.80
C ALA A 64 10.74 -1.28 -3.97
N VAL A 65 10.77 -0.53 -2.88
CA VAL A 65 11.31 0.83 -2.84
C VAL A 65 12.60 0.81 -2.04
N ARG A 66 13.69 1.25 -2.66
CA ARG A 66 15.01 1.28 -2.02
C ARG A 66 15.57 2.70 -2.05
N ASP A 67 16.26 3.05 -0.98
CA ASP A 67 17.00 4.30 -0.86
C ASP A 67 18.47 3.96 -0.67
N ASP A 68 19.30 4.27 -1.67
CA ASP A 68 20.70 3.87 -1.72
C ASP A 68 20.91 2.37 -1.48
N GLY A 69 20.05 1.55 -2.09
CA GLY A 69 20.10 0.10 -2.00
C GLY A 69 19.40 -0.51 -0.78
N GLU A 70 19.00 0.28 0.18
CA GLU A 70 18.30 -0.20 1.39
C GLU A 70 16.79 -0.25 1.17
N LEU A 71 16.19 -1.40 1.41
CA LEU A 71 14.74 -1.55 1.31
C LEU A 71 14.03 -0.70 2.35
N CYS A 72 13.20 0.22 1.92
CA CYS A 72 12.53 1.17 2.81
C CYS A 72 11.01 1.24 2.63
N GLY A 73 10.47 0.61 1.60
CA GLY A 73 9.04 0.62 1.35
C GLY A 73 8.62 -0.41 0.32
N TYR A 74 7.33 -0.53 0.12
CA TYR A 74 6.78 -1.42 -0.90
C TYR A 74 5.42 -0.91 -1.38
N ILE A 75 5.06 -1.33 -2.59
CA ILE A 75 3.79 -1.00 -3.22
C ILE A 75 3.12 -2.30 -3.67
N GLY A 76 1.86 -2.47 -3.34
CA GLY A 76 1.03 -3.54 -3.86
C GLY A 76 -0.16 -2.94 -4.59
N MET A 77 -0.37 -3.36 -5.83
CA MET A 77 -1.40 -2.79 -6.70
C MET A 77 -1.93 -3.81 -7.68
N LYS A 78 -3.14 -3.57 -8.19
CA LYS A 78 -3.70 -4.44 -9.24
C LYS A 78 -4.73 -3.68 -10.09
N PRO A 79 -4.85 -4.01 -11.39
CA PRO A 79 -5.95 -3.51 -12.18
C PRO A 79 -7.25 -4.19 -11.73
N GLU A 80 -8.31 -3.41 -11.64
CA GLU A 80 -9.67 -3.93 -11.40
C GLU A 80 -10.41 -4.04 -12.73
N GLU A 81 -11.58 -4.66 -12.72
CA GLU A 81 -12.46 -4.61 -13.88
C GLU A 81 -12.93 -3.18 -14.12
N GLY A 82 -13.18 -2.82 -15.37
CA GLY A 82 -13.58 -1.47 -15.74
C GLY A 82 -12.42 -0.50 -15.76
N SER A 83 -12.67 0.73 -15.33
CA SER A 83 -11.73 1.86 -15.50
C SER A 83 -10.83 2.13 -14.30
N ARG A 84 -10.96 1.40 -13.21
CA ARG A 84 -10.27 1.67 -11.95
C ARG A 84 -9.04 0.78 -11.75
N PHE A 85 -8.02 1.35 -11.16
CA PHE A 85 -6.80 0.67 -10.75
C PHE A 85 -6.70 0.74 -9.23
N PHE A 86 -6.49 -0.40 -8.57
CA PHE A 86 -6.47 -0.47 -7.11
C PHE A 86 -5.06 -0.34 -6.56
N LEU A 87 -4.82 0.70 -5.78
CA LEU A 87 -3.64 0.85 -4.95
C LEU A 87 -3.94 0.20 -3.59
N SER A 88 -3.58 -1.06 -3.47
CA SER A 88 -3.86 -1.85 -2.26
C SER A 88 -2.91 -1.52 -1.12
N LYS A 89 -1.64 -1.30 -1.42
CA LYS A 89 -0.58 -1.12 -0.41
C LYS A 89 0.42 -0.09 -0.87
N LEU A 90 0.65 0.92 -0.05
CA LEU A 90 1.70 1.90 -0.25
C LEU A 90 2.25 2.25 1.13
N TYR A 91 3.39 1.68 1.46
CA TYR A 91 3.99 1.81 2.78
C TYR A 91 5.45 2.19 2.69
N LEU A 92 5.86 3.10 3.58
CA LEU A 92 7.20 3.62 3.65
C LEU A 92 7.63 3.67 5.12
N ARG A 93 8.85 3.27 5.40
CA ARG A 93 9.42 3.38 6.75
C ARG A 93 9.28 4.82 7.26
N LYS A 94 8.97 4.96 8.53
CA LYS A 94 8.71 6.25 9.16
C LYS A 94 9.91 7.20 9.06
N ASP A 95 11.12 6.66 9.19
CA ASP A 95 12.35 7.44 9.09
C ASP A 95 12.68 7.92 7.66
N LYS A 96 11.95 7.45 6.66
CA LYS A 96 12.11 7.87 5.26
C LYS A 96 11.03 8.83 4.79
N ARG A 97 10.12 9.24 5.67
CA ARG A 97 9.08 10.21 5.35
C ARG A 97 9.64 11.62 5.17
N ASN A 98 8.87 12.49 4.52
CA ASN A 98 9.19 13.90 4.28
C ASN A 98 10.43 14.13 3.42
N LYS A 99 10.75 13.18 2.54
CA LYS A 99 11.89 13.24 1.60
C LYS A 99 11.46 13.14 0.15
N GLY A 100 10.16 13.20 -0.12
CA GLY A 100 9.61 13.08 -1.47
C GLY A 100 9.49 11.67 -2.01
N ILE A 101 9.81 10.64 -1.22
CA ILE A 101 9.77 9.24 -1.67
C ILE A 101 8.33 8.79 -1.92
N ALA A 102 7.40 9.11 -1.04
CA ALA A 102 5.99 8.75 -1.22
C ALA A 102 5.42 9.33 -2.51
N SER A 103 5.82 10.55 -2.87
CA SER A 103 5.41 11.17 -4.12
C SER A 103 5.92 10.38 -5.33
N GLN A 104 7.17 9.91 -5.29
CA GLN A 104 7.74 9.07 -6.34
C GLN A 104 7.02 7.72 -6.43
N MET A 105 6.65 7.15 -5.28
CA MET A 105 5.87 5.91 -5.24
C MET A 105 4.52 6.10 -5.92
N LEU A 106 3.82 7.18 -5.63
CA LEU A 106 2.53 7.49 -6.27
C LEU A 106 2.66 7.74 -7.76
N GLU A 107 3.72 8.42 -8.20
CA GLU A 107 3.99 8.59 -9.64
C GLU A 107 4.16 7.25 -10.35
N LYS A 108 4.83 6.31 -9.70
CA LYS A 108 4.96 4.93 -10.23
C LYS A 108 3.60 4.26 -10.36
N VAL A 109 2.74 4.40 -9.36
CA VAL A 109 1.38 3.84 -9.40
C VAL A 109 0.59 4.43 -10.56
N PHE A 110 0.64 5.75 -10.74
CA PHE A 110 -0.07 6.42 -11.84
C PHE A 110 0.43 5.95 -13.19
N SER A 111 1.75 5.77 -13.34
CA SER A 111 2.35 5.24 -14.56
C SER A 111 1.85 3.83 -14.88
N GLU A 112 1.81 2.96 -13.86
CA GLU A 112 1.33 1.60 -14.03
C GLU A 112 -0.17 1.56 -14.36
N ALA A 113 -0.96 2.40 -13.74
CA ALA A 113 -2.39 2.50 -14.02
C ALA A 113 -2.65 2.94 -15.46
N LYS A 114 -1.92 3.94 -15.93
CA LYS A 114 -2.01 4.41 -17.33
C LYS A 114 -1.61 3.32 -18.30
N SER A 115 -0.52 2.61 -18.01
CA SER A 115 -0.06 1.48 -18.86
C SER A 115 -1.08 0.35 -18.92
N ALA A 116 -1.87 0.17 -17.86
CA ALA A 116 -2.95 -0.82 -17.82
C ALA A 116 -4.24 -0.33 -18.50
N GLY A 117 -4.26 0.88 -19.06
CA GLY A 117 -5.42 1.45 -19.72
C GLY A 117 -6.51 1.94 -18.77
N LYS A 118 -6.17 2.21 -17.52
CA LYS A 118 -7.13 2.66 -16.52
C LYS A 118 -7.24 4.18 -16.48
N SER A 119 -8.37 4.69 -16.01
CA SER A 119 -8.64 6.13 -15.96
C SER A 119 -8.61 6.70 -14.56
N SER A 120 -8.55 5.85 -13.52
CA SER A 120 -8.43 6.33 -12.14
C SER A 120 -7.71 5.30 -11.26
N VAL A 121 -7.18 5.80 -10.14
CA VAL A 121 -6.59 5.00 -9.07
C VAL A 121 -7.40 5.21 -7.81
N TYR A 122 -7.84 4.15 -7.15
CA TYR A 122 -8.52 4.26 -5.87
C TYR A 122 -7.79 3.48 -4.80
N LEU A 123 -8.03 3.86 -3.55
CA LEU A 123 -7.44 3.23 -2.38
C LEU A 123 -8.42 3.30 -1.21
N THR A 124 -8.14 2.48 -0.20
CA THR A 124 -8.79 2.59 1.11
C THR A 124 -7.74 3.02 2.13
N VAL A 125 -8.13 3.86 3.07
CA VAL A 125 -7.23 4.35 4.12
C VAL A 125 -8.00 4.44 5.43
N ASN A 126 -7.38 4.00 6.53
CA ASN A 126 -8.01 4.08 7.86
C ASN A 126 -8.35 5.54 8.18
N LYS A 127 -9.56 5.77 8.69
CA LYS A 127 -10.06 7.12 9.02
C LYS A 127 -9.16 7.89 9.99
N HIS A 128 -8.41 7.20 10.81
CA HIS A 128 -7.53 7.81 11.82
C HIS A 128 -6.07 7.90 11.36
N ASN A 129 -5.76 7.41 10.16
CA ASN A 129 -4.42 7.52 9.59
C ASN A 129 -4.24 8.89 8.91
N ARG A 130 -4.14 9.92 9.73
CA ARG A 130 -4.08 11.32 9.28
C ARG A 130 -2.90 11.60 8.36
N HIS A 131 -1.73 11.05 8.68
CA HIS A 131 -0.53 11.24 7.85
C HIS A 131 -0.76 10.77 6.42
N ALA A 132 -1.28 9.56 6.25
CA ALA A 132 -1.54 9.01 4.92
C ALA A 132 -2.62 9.80 4.18
N ILE A 133 -3.72 10.14 4.86
CA ILE A 133 -4.79 10.93 4.27
C ILE A 133 -4.25 12.26 3.73
N ASP A 134 -3.43 12.95 4.51
CA ASP A 134 -2.84 14.23 4.10
C ASP A 134 -1.93 14.08 2.89
N VAL A 135 -1.13 13.01 2.84
CA VAL A 135 -0.28 12.72 1.67
C VAL A 135 -1.13 12.52 0.41
N TYR A 136 -2.22 11.77 0.51
CA TYR A 136 -3.08 11.51 -0.64
C TYR A 136 -3.83 12.77 -1.10
N ILE A 137 -4.34 13.56 -0.17
CA ILE A 137 -5.02 14.81 -0.50
C ILE A 137 -4.06 15.77 -1.22
N LYS A 138 -2.84 15.92 -0.72
CA LYS A 138 -1.82 16.78 -1.35
C LYS A 138 -1.48 16.31 -2.74
N LYS A 139 -1.52 15.02 -2.99
CA LYS A 139 -1.22 14.45 -4.32
C LYS A 139 -2.38 14.61 -5.30
N GLY A 140 -3.58 14.89 -4.81
CA GLY A 140 -4.74 15.13 -5.65
C GLY A 140 -5.85 14.09 -5.56
N PHE A 141 -5.74 13.14 -4.61
CA PHE A 141 -6.83 12.20 -4.35
C PHE A 141 -8.00 12.93 -3.71
N ARG A 142 -9.21 12.46 -4.03
CA ARG A 142 -10.46 13.00 -3.48
C ARG A 142 -11.10 11.95 -2.58
N MET A 143 -11.74 12.42 -1.52
CA MET A 143 -12.56 11.59 -0.65
C MET A 143 -13.84 11.22 -1.40
N ILE A 144 -14.11 9.92 -1.58
CA ILE A 144 -15.29 9.45 -2.29
C ILE A 144 -16.39 9.04 -1.32
N LYS A 145 -16.07 8.17 -0.37
CA LYS A 145 -17.05 7.68 0.63
C LYS A 145 -16.37 6.97 1.79
N ASP A 146 -17.17 6.66 2.80
CA ASP A 146 -16.78 5.80 3.93
C ASP A 146 -16.99 4.34 3.56
N ALA A 147 -16.20 3.45 4.17
CA ALA A 147 -16.37 2.01 4.04
C ALA A 147 -16.00 1.32 5.35
N VAL A 148 -16.91 0.51 5.86
CA VAL A 148 -16.65 -0.35 7.01
C VAL A 148 -16.67 -1.80 6.50
N THR A 149 -15.58 -2.51 6.69
CA THR A 149 -15.41 -3.86 6.18
C THR A 149 -15.08 -4.81 7.32
N ASP A 150 -15.87 -5.88 7.46
CA ASP A 150 -15.55 -6.99 8.36
C ASP A 150 -14.42 -7.80 7.73
N ILE A 151 -13.30 -7.93 8.45
CA ILE A 151 -12.12 -8.67 7.95
C ILE A 151 -11.92 -10.00 8.65
N GLY A 152 -12.88 -10.43 9.49
CA GLY A 152 -12.79 -11.66 10.27
C GLY A 152 -12.10 -11.46 11.61
N GLY A 153 -12.08 -12.50 12.43
CA GLY A 153 -11.42 -12.45 13.74
C GLY A 153 -12.06 -11.47 14.73
N GLY A 154 -13.25 -10.97 14.44
CA GLY A 154 -13.91 -9.94 15.25
C GLY A 154 -13.40 -8.53 14.95
N PHE A 155 -12.62 -8.32 13.89
CA PHE A 155 -12.06 -7.03 13.52
C PHE A 155 -12.78 -6.41 12.33
N VAL A 156 -12.75 -5.07 12.27
CA VAL A 156 -13.28 -4.31 11.14
C VAL A 156 -12.23 -3.31 10.66
N MET A 157 -12.30 -2.98 9.36
CA MET A 157 -11.59 -1.85 8.77
C MET A 157 -12.58 -0.71 8.62
N ASP A 158 -12.34 0.39 9.31
CA ASP A 158 -13.15 1.61 9.22
C ASP A 158 -12.38 2.65 8.41
N ASP A 159 -12.68 2.69 7.11
CA ASP A 159 -11.86 3.38 6.12
C ASP A 159 -12.61 4.48 5.38
N TYR A 160 -11.82 5.35 4.76
CA TYR A 160 -12.25 6.17 3.64
C TYR A 160 -11.82 5.52 2.33
N ILE A 161 -12.62 5.68 1.31
CA ILE A 161 -12.23 5.37 -0.07
C ILE A 161 -11.85 6.69 -0.72
N MET A 162 -10.67 6.74 -1.32
CA MET A 162 -10.15 7.91 -2.02
C MET A 162 -9.82 7.54 -3.46
N GLU A 163 -9.96 8.49 -4.36
CA GLU A 163 -9.74 8.24 -5.79
C GLU A 163 -9.04 9.42 -6.46
N TYR A 164 -8.11 9.09 -7.35
CA TYR A 164 -7.37 10.03 -8.19
C TYR A 164 -7.72 9.78 -9.65
N PHE A 165 -8.15 10.80 -10.37
CA PHE A 165 -8.50 10.69 -11.79
C PHE A 165 -7.29 11.07 -12.65
N LEU A 166 -6.88 10.14 -13.51
CA LEU A 166 -5.69 10.27 -14.35
C LEU A 166 -5.89 11.26 -15.51
#